data_11986df2fb0893d0239d5e20c76cb3fd
#
_entry.id   11986df2fb0893d0239d5e20c76cb3fd
#
_cell.length_a   1.000
_cell.length_b   1.000
_cell.length_c   1.000
_cell.angle_alpha   90.00
_cell.angle_beta   90.00
_cell.angle_gamma   90.00
#
_symmetry.space_group_name_H-M   'P 1'
#
loop_
_entity.id
_entity.type
_entity.pdbx_description
1 polymer ?
#
loop_
_entity_poly.entity_id
_entity_poly.type
_entity_poly.pdbx_seq_one_letter_code
_entity_poly.pdbx_strand_id
1 'polypeptide(L)'
;MISIDLRTTNNASVMEAGICTVIANAKGFRTSPSVLAYTKTQDLLVGQIAKCQAVINLDNTFGAVKHLIGKRSNEVNGETNNMPYTVDSKRTKDKINSAWIDKSYSPEEISTSVLRKLANDATEYLRQTVTQAVVTVPAYFNDSQRQATKDASKIAGLEIPRMMNEPTAAALANELDKKSAATILIIDLGGRRREVSIVEVGDGVFEVISICGDAHLGDDNFNKTLVDCMATTFEKKEDIDLRHGAQPFRNSRKQVKKQGLNSPHPRKMK
;
A
#
# COMPACT_ATOMS: atom_id res chain seq x y z
N MET A 1 2.22 15.13 -16.24
CA MET A 1 2.60 13.75 -15.88
C MET A 1 3.03 13.73 -14.41
N ILE A 2 2.60 12.74 -13.64
CA ILE A 2 2.97 12.55 -12.22
C ILE A 2 3.63 11.18 -12.05
N SER A 3 4.24 10.92 -10.89
CA SER A 3 4.59 9.57 -10.46
C SER A 3 3.71 9.13 -9.29
N ILE A 4 3.34 7.87 -9.28
CA ILE A 4 2.52 7.24 -8.24
C ILE A 4 3.25 6.03 -7.69
N ASP A 5 3.46 6.03 -6.38
CA ASP A 5 3.90 4.86 -5.63
C ASP A 5 2.67 4.20 -5.02
N LEU A 6 2.22 3.09 -5.62
CA LEU A 6 1.02 2.35 -5.22
C LEU A 6 1.40 1.25 -4.23
N ARG A 7 1.23 1.51 -2.92
CA ARG A 7 1.56 0.59 -1.82
C ARG A 7 0.41 0.44 -0.82
N THR A 8 0.67 -0.11 0.35
CA THR A 8 -0.26 -0.07 1.51
C THR A 8 -0.59 1.38 1.91
N THR A 9 0.40 2.26 1.75
CA THR A 9 0.24 3.71 1.86
C THR A 9 0.87 4.33 0.62
N ASN A 10 0.09 5.09 -0.12
CA ASN A 10 0.47 5.63 -1.43
C ASN A 10 0.93 7.07 -1.32
N ASN A 11 1.72 7.49 -2.29
CA ASN A 11 1.97 8.88 -2.57
C ASN A 11 1.90 9.16 -4.08
N ALA A 12 1.68 10.42 -4.40
CA ALA A 12 1.85 10.95 -5.75
C ALA A 12 2.89 12.07 -5.68
N SER A 13 3.70 12.18 -6.71
CA SER A 13 4.70 13.25 -6.82
C SER A 13 4.77 13.79 -8.23
N VAL A 14 5.27 15.02 -8.33
CA VAL A 14 5.46 15.74 -9.59
C VAL A 14 6.86 16.34 -9.63
N MET A 15 7.39 16.50 -10.82
CA MET A 15 8.63 17.24 -11.04
C MET A 15 8.28 18.70 -11.32
N GLU A 16 8.69 19.60 -10.42
CA GLU A 16 8.52 21.05 -10.53
C GLU A 16 9.89 21.72 -10.52
N ALA A 17 10.23 22.42 -11.58
CA ALA A 17 11.52 23.10 -11.74
C ALA A 17 12.75 22.21 -11.45
N GLY A 18 12.71 20.94 -11.82
CA GLY A 18 13.78 19.98 -11.59
C GLY A 18 13.81 19.37 -10.17
N ILE A 19 12.85 19.70 -9.32
CA ILE A 19 12.73 19.17 -7.96
C ILE A 19 11.52 18.25 -7.88
N CYS A 20 11.72 17.05 -7.30
CA CYS A 20 10.62 16.13 -7.05
C CYS A 20 9.84 16.57 -5.81
N THR A 21 8.59 16.94 -6.01
CA THR A 21 7.67 17.38 -4.94
C THR A 21 6.59 16.34 -4.69
N VAL A 22 6.46 15.88 -3.46
CA VAL A 22 5.37 14.97 -3.06
C VAL A 22 4.10 15.79 -2.88
N ILE A 23 3.06 15.42 -3.62
CA ILE A 23 1.76 16.08 -3.64
C ILE A 23 1.03 15.81 -2.33
N ALA A 24 0.61 16.88 -1.67
CA ALA A 24 -0.29 16.78 -0.52
C ALA A 24 -1.73 16.56 -0.98
N ASN A 25 -2.46 15.66 -0.32
CA ASN A 25 -3.89 15.51 -0.56
C ASN A 25 -4.69 16.69 0.03
N ALA A 26 -5.99 16.76 -0.26
CA ALA A 26 -6.89 17.83 0.21
C ALA A 26 -6.91 18.05 1.75
N LYS A 27 -6.36 17.13 2.52
CA LYS A 27 -6.19 17.22 3.99
C LYS A 27 -4.78 17.59 4.42
N GLY A 28 -3.89 17.94 3.49
CA GLY A 28 -2.50 18.30 3.75
C GLY A 28 -1.56 17.11 4.02
N PHE A 29 -2.03 15.86 3.90
CA PHE A 29 -1.17 14.70 4.08
C PHE A 29 -0.44 14.35 2.77
N ARG A 30 0.85 14.06 2.88
CA ARG A 30 1.70 13.63 1.75
C ARG A 30 1.52 12.14 1.39
N THR A 31 0.73 11.42 2.15
CA THR A 31 0.45 10.00 1.92
C THR A 31 -1.05 9.73 2.04
N SER A 32 -1.52 8.76 1.25
CA SER A 32 -2.91 8.30 1.27
C SER A 32 -2.95 6.78 1.45
N PRO A 33 -3.64 6.24 2.46
CA PRO A 33 -3.78 4.78 2.63
C PRO A 33 -4.49 4.14 1.44
N SER A 34 -4.04 2.95 1.03
CA SER A 34 -4.74 2.09 0.06
C SER A 34 -5.94 1.40 0.73
N VAL A 35 -6.91 2.19 1.15
CA VAL A 35 -8.11 1.70 1.84
C VAL A 35 -9.33 2.31 1.20
N LEU A 36 -10.33 1.46 0.98
CA LEU A 36 -11.63 1.80 0.44
C LEU A 36 -12.69 1.32 1.41
N ALA A 37 -13.75 2.08 1.61
CA ALA A 37 -14.89 1.67 2.43
C ALA A 37 -16.20 2.11 1.81
N TYR A 38 -17.25 1.32 2.03
CA TYR A 38 -18.61 1.73 1.72
C TYR A 38 -19.37 2.08 3.00
N THR A 39 -20.15 3.16 2.93
CA THR A 39 -21.09 3.54 3.99
C THR A 39 -22.39 2.76 3.88
N LYS A 40 -23.24 2.85 4.91
CA LYS A 40 -24.61 2.30 4.85
C LYS A 40 -25.47 2.97 3.76
N THR A 41 -25.13 4.20 3.40
CA THR A 41 -25.77 4.97 2.31
C THR A 41 -25.13 4.68 0.95
N GLN A 42 -24.28 3.65 0.86
CA GLN A 42 -23.58 3.20 -0.34
C GLN A 42 -22.56 4.21 -0.90
N ASP A 43 -22.19 5.23 -0.11
CA ASP A 43 -21.15 6.18 -0.50
C ASP A 43 -19.77 5.51 -0.45
N LEU A 44 -18.95 5.80 -1.45
CA LEU A 44 -17.59 5.31 -1.56
C LEU A 44 -16.61 6.24 -0.86
N LEU A 45 -15.93 5.73 0.13
CA LEU A 45 -14.84 6.42 0.83
C LEU A 45 -13.49 5.84 0.43
N VAL A 46 -12.49 6.69 0.20
CA VAL A 46 -11.14 6.26 -0.19
C VAL A 46 -10.09 6.96 0.66
N GLY A 47 -9.04 6.23 1.01
CA GLY A 47 -7.88 6.75 1.72
C GLY A 47 -8.10 6.88 3.24
N GLN A 48 -7.70 8.02 3.82
CA GLN A 48 -7.69 8.20 5.26
C GLN A 48 -9.09 8.13 5.89
N ILE A 49 -10.11 8.63 5.21
CA ILE A 49 -11.51 8.58 5.70
C ILE A 49 -11.97 7.13 5.79
N ALA A 50 -11.73 6.34 4.75
CA ALA A 50 -12.02 4.91 4.73
C ALA A 50 -11.29 4.16 5.86
N LYS A 51 -10.00 4.46 6.06
CA LYS A 51 -9.20 3.87 7.13
C LYS A 51 -9.75 4.21 8.53
N CYS A 52 -10.26 5.42 8.74
CA CYS A 52 -10.88 5.79 10.00
C CYS A 52 -12.17 5.02 10.25
N GLN A 53 -12.95 4.74 9.22
CA GLN A 53 -14.17 3.93 9.32
C GLN A 53 -13.91 2.46 9.64
N ALA A 54 -12.74 1.92 9.34
CA ALA A 54 -12.41 0.51 9.63
C ALA A 54 -12.63 0.09 11.09
N VAL A 55 -12.66 1.04 12.01
CA VAL A 55 -12.91 0.78 13.45
C VAL A 55 -14.35 0.30 13.70
N ILE A 56 -15.31 0.85 12.98
CA ILE A 56 -16.76 0.61 13.17
C ILE A 56 -17.40 -0.13 12.01
N ASN A 57 -16.71 -0.27 10.89
CA ASN A 57 -17.20 -0.80 9.62
C ASN A 57 -16.13 -1.66 8.94
N LEU A 58 -15.69 -2.72 9.61
CA LEU A 58 -14.59 -3.54 9.11
C LEU A 58 -14.97 -4.34 7.87
N ASP A 59 -16.14 -4.97 7.88
CA ASP A 59 -16.59 -5.90 6.86
C ASP A 59 -16.81 -5.23 5.49
N ASN A 60 -16.94 -3.91 5.49
CA ASN A 60 -17.09 -3.11 4.27
C ASN A 60 -15.90 -2.14 4.07
N THR A 61 -14.77 -2.42 4.72
CA THR A 61 -13.54 -1.64 4.58
C THR A 61 -12.43 -2.53 4.03
N PHE A 62 -12.01 -2.24 2.82
CA PHE A 62 -11.07 -3.04 2.05
C PHE A 62 -9.71 -2.36 1.99
N GLY A 63 -8.68 -3.08 2.40
CA GLY A 63 -7.31 -2.61 2.37
C GLY A 63 -6.34 -3.71 1.94
N ALA A 64 -5.09 -3.34 1.68
CA ALA A 64 -4.03 -4.27 1.31
C ALA A 64 -4.29 -5.08 0.02
N VAL A 65 -5.10 -4.55 -0.89
CA VAL A 65 -5.58 -5.22 -2.10
C VAL A 65 -4.47 -5.46 -3.14
N LYS A 66 -3.38 -4.70 -3.06
CA LYS A 66 -2.21 -4.87 -3.95
C LYS A 66 -1.65 -6.30 -3.93
N HIS A 67 -1.78 -7.02 -2.83
CA HIS A 67 -1.31 -8.41 -2.73
C HIS A 67 -2.13 -9.38 -3.58
N LEU A 68 -3.37 -9.04 -3.89
CA LEU A 68 -4.31 -9.86 -4.65
C LEU A 68 -4.33 -9.52 -6.14
N ILE A 69 -3.83 -8.32 -6.52
CA ILE A 69 -3.93 -7.82 -7.89
C ILE A 69 -3.24 -8.76 -8.87
N GLY A 70 -3.95 -9.14 -9.94
CA GLY A 70 -3.42 -9.98 -11.00
C GLY A 70 -3.11 -11.42 -10.63
N LYS A 71 -3.38 -11.85 -9.39
CA LYS A 71 -3.22 -13.24 -8.92
C LYS A 71 -4.48 -14.07 -9.22
N ARG A 72 -4.28 -15.38 -9.31
CA ARG A 72 -5.38 -16.37 -9.34
C ARG A 72 -5.71 -16.81 -7.91
N SER A 73 -6.92 -17.27 -7.69
CA SER A 73 -7.39 -17.70 -6.36
C SER A 73 -6.53 -18.79 -5.71
N ASN A 74 -5.93 -19.68 -6.51
CA ASN A 74 -5.02 -20.70 -6.00
C ASN A 74 -3.65 -20.17 -5.56
N GLU A 75 -3.26 -18.97 -5.99
CA GLU A 75 -1.99 -18.32 -5.65
C GLU A 75 -2.07 -17.52 -4.34
N VAL A 76 -3.28 -17.28 -3.82
CA VAL A 76 -3.54 -16.49 -2.61
C VAL A 76 -4.07 -17.31 -1.44
N ASN A 77 -4.12 -18.64 -1.59
CA ASN A 77 -4.53 -19.56 -0.53
C ASN A 77 -3.67 -19.36 0.73
N GLY A 78 -4.31 -18.93 1.83
CA GLY A 78 -3.66 -18.59 3.09
C GLY A 78 -3.49 -17.09 3.34
N GLU A 79 -3.30 -16.26 2.33
CA GLU A 79 -3.24 -14.79 2.50
C GLU A 79 -4.61 -14.19 2.84
N THR A 80 -5.67 -14.75 2.23
CA THR A 80 -7.06 -14.30 2.40
C THR A 80 -7.63 -14.58 3.79
N ASN A 81 -7.17 -15.63 4.47
CA ASN A 81 -7.62 -16.00 5.82
C ASN A 81 -7.28 -14.95 6.89
N ASN A 82 -6.28 -14.13 6.64
CA ASN A 82 -5.84 -13.07 7.54
C ASN A 82 -6.42 -11.68 7.19
N MET A 83 -7.30 -11.62 6.19
CA MET A 83 -7.93 -10.36 5.81
C MET A 83 -9.14 -10.07 6.69
N PRO A 84 -9.38 -8.80 7.03
CA PRO A 84 -10.51 -8.42 7.89
C PRO A 84 -11.85 -8.37 7.16
N TYR A 85 -11.90 -8.76 5.89
CA TYR A 85 -13.08 -8.79 5.04
C TYR A 85 -13.14 -10.11 4.27
N THR A 86 -14.32 -10.47 3.79
CA THR A 86 -14.53 -11.74 3.10
C THR A 86 -14.02 -11.67 1.65
N VAL A 87 -13.17 -12.63 1.30
CA VAL A 87 -12.69 -12.85 -0.07
C VAL A 87 -13.32 -14.14 -0.60
N ASP A 88 -14.01 -14.05 -1.72
CA ASP A 88 -14.58 -15.22 -2.40
C ASP A 88 -13.55 -15.79 -3.38
N SER A 89 -12.90 -16.86 -2.98
CA SER A 89 -11.89 -17.59 -3.78
C SER A 89 -12.46 -18.75 -4.59
N LYS A 90 -13.79 -18.90 -4.66
CA LYS A 90 -14.45 -19.99 -5.43
C LYS A 90 -14.38 -19.79 -6.94
N ARG A 91 -13.95 -18.63 -7.41
CA ARG A 91 -13.83 -18.26 -8.83
C ARG A 91 -12.37 -18.26 -9.27
N THR A 92 -12.14 -18.19 -10.56
CA THR A 92 -10.79 -18.14 -11.15
C THR A 92 -9.96 -16.93 -10.68
N LYS A 93 -10.64 -15.82 -10.32
CA LYS A 93 -10.05 -14.62 -9.70
C LYS A 93 -10.79 -14.32 -8.41
N ASP A 94 -10.05 -13.93 -7.40
CA ASP A 94 -10.62 -13.53 -6.12
C ASP A 94 -11.53 -12.31 -6.25
N LYS A 95 -12.64 -12.35 -5.53
CA LYS A 95 -13.54 -11.21 -5.39
C LYS A 95 -13.73 -10.86 -3.93
N ILE A 96 -13.77 -9.58 -3.66
CA ILE A 96 -13.95 -9.01 -2.33
C ILE A 96 -15.42 -8.63 -2.19
N ASN A 97 -16.09 -9.24 -1.21
CA ASN A 97 -17.51 -9.04 -0.99
C ASN A 97 -17.77 -7.93 0.02
N SER A 98 -18.70 -7.03 -0.31
CA SER A 98 -19.23 -6.05 0.62
C SER A 98 -20.56 -6.56 1.18
N ALA A 99 -20.66 -6.62 2.50
CA ALA A 99 -21.87 -7.08 3.18
C ALA A 99 -23.05 -6.09 3.04
N TRP A 100 -22.78 -4.79 2.84
CA TRP A 100 -23.83 -3.78 2.80
C TRP A 100 -24.40 -3.51 1.41
N ILE A 101 -23.64 -3.84 0.35
CA ILE A 101 -23.99 -3.48 -1.03
C ILE A 101 -24.34 -4.71 -1.86
N ASP A 102 -24.21 -5.91 -1.27
CA ASP A 102 -24.38 -7.19 -2.00
C ASP A 102 -23.64 -7.22 -3.35
N LYS A 103 -22.44 -6.65 -3.36
CA LYS A 103 -21.58 -6.51 -4.53
C LYS A 103 -20.20 -7.04 -4.27
N SER A 104 -19.65 -7.70 -5.27
CA SER A 104 -18.27 -8.20 -5.25
C SER A 104 -17.38 -7.32 -6.10
N TYR A 105 -16.21 -6.98 -5.59
CA TYR A 105 -15.22 -6.15 -6.26
C TYR A 105 -13.97 -6.96 -6.58
N SER A 106 -13.40 -6.75 -7.75
CA SER A 106 -12.07 -7.27 -8.05
C SER A 106 -10.98 -6.40 -7.37
N PRO A 107 -9.79 -6.96 -7.13
CA PRO A 107 -8.65 -6.19 -6.65
C PRO A 107 -8.31 -5.01 -7.56
N GLU A 108 -8.50 -5.17 -8.86
CA GLU A 108 -8.29 -4.14 -9.87
C GLU A 108 -9.28 -2.97 -9.70
N GLU A 109 -10.58 -3.23 -9.44
CA GLU A 109 -11.58 -2.19 -9.21
C GLU A 109 -11.30 -1.36 -7.96
N ILE A 110 -10.83 -2.02 -6.89
CA ILE A 110 -10.45 -1.33 -5.66
C ILE A 110 -9.19 -0.48 -5.89
N SER A 111 -8.18 -1.02 -6.57
CA SER A 111 -6.97 -0.29 -6.93
C SER A 111 -7.27 0.90 -7.85
N THR A 112 -8.22 0.75 -8.78
CA THR A 112 -8.73 1.83 -9.64
C THR A 112 -9.25 2.99 -8.81
N SER A 113 -10.03 2.73 -7.77
CA SER A 113 -10.60 3.78 -6.91
C SER A 113 -9.53 4.56 -6.15
N VAL A 114 -8.47 3.87 -5.71
CA VAL A 114 -7.31 4.50 -5.07
C VAL A 114 -6.53 5.35 -6.08
N LEU A 115 -6.24 4.82 -7.26
CA LEU A 115 -5.52 5.53 -8.32
C LEU A 115 -6.29 6.77 -8.77
N ARG A 116 -7.60 6.67 -8.94
CA ARG A 116 -8.47 7.81 -9.30
C ARG A 116 -8.42 8.91 -8.24
N LYS A 117 -8.43 8.53 -6.96
CA LYS A 117 -8.27 9.50 -5.87
C LYS A 117 -6.93 10.22 -5.95
N LEU A 118 -5.82 9.51 -6.17
CA LEU A 118 -4.49 10.11 -6.29
C LEU A 118 -4.39 11.03 -7.51
N ALA A 119 -4.99 10.65 -8.63
CA ALA A 119 -5.08 11.49 -9.83
C ALA A 119 -5.89 12.77 -9.59
N ASN A 120 -7.01 12.66 -8.86
CA ASN A 120 -7.84 13.82 -8.49
C ASN A 120 -7.11 14.75 -7.53
N ASP A 121 -6.46 14.23 -6.49
CA ASP A 121 -5.65 15.02 -5.55
C ASP A 121 -4.51 15.75 -6.32
N ALA A 122 -3.88 15.10 -7.29
CA ALA A 122 -2.85 15.69 -8.12
C ALA A 122 -3.41 16.77 -9.07
N THR A 123 -4.59 16.53 -9.65
CA THR A 123 -5.30 17.49 -10.51
C THR A 123 -5.65 18.75 -9.72
N GLU A 124 -6.12 18.60 -8.50
CA GLU A 124 -6.45 19.71 -7.59
C GLU A 124 -5.20 20.50 -7.21
N TYR A 125 -4.13 19.82 -6.82
CA TYR A 125 -2.85 20.43 -6.46
C TYR A 125 -2.25 21.23 -7.64
N LEU A 126 -2.19 20.61 -8.83
CA LEU A 126 -1.59 21.20 -10.03
C LEU A 126 -2.51 22.20 -10.74
N ARG A 127 -3.80 22.23 -10.37
CA ARG A 127 -4.84 22.99 -11.09
C ARG A 127 -4.89 22.68 -12.59
N GLN A 128 -4.52 21.47 -12.94
CA GLN A 128 -4.47 20.95 -14.31
C GLN A 128 -4.83 19.47 -14.31
N THR A 129 -5.66 19.05 -15.28
CA THR A 129 -6.06 17.65 -15.41
C THR A 129 -4.85 16.72 -15.60
N VAL A 130 -4.73 15.75 -14.72
CA VAL A 130 -3.68 14.73 -14.78
C VAL A 130 -4.21 13.52 -15.54
N THR A 131 -3.60 13.23 -16.69
CA THR A 131 -3.98 12.11 -17.56
C THR A 131 -2.88 11.06 -17.70
N GLN A 132 -1.66 11.34 -17.25
CA GLN A 132 -0.51 10.46 -17.38
C GLN A 132 0.22 10.28 -16.05
N ALA A 133 0.62 9.03 -15.77
CA ALA A 133 1.42 8.71 -14.59
C ALA A 133 2.49 7.64 -14.89
N VAL A 134 3.63 7.74 -14.21
CA VAL A 134 4.56 6.63 -14.00
C VAL A 134 4.15 5.94 -12.71
N VAL A 135 3.96 4.61 -12.75
CA VAL A 135 3.55 3.83 -11.57
C VAL A 135 4.68 2.90 -11.15
N THR A 136 5.00 2.86 -9.87
CA THR A 136 5.96 1.90 -9.33
C THR A 136 5.28 0.58 -8.96
N VAL A 137 5.97 -0.52 -9.23
CA VAL A 137 5.55 -1.88 -8.89
C VAL A 137 6.72 -2.63 -8.26
N PRO A 138 6.44 -3.63 -7.40
CA PRO A 138 7.47 -4.52 -6.89
C PRO A 138 8.25 -5.19 -8.03
N ALA A 139 9.54 -5.40 -7.83
CA ALA A 139 10.37 -5.98 -8.85
C ALA A 139 10.00 -7.45 -9.17
N TYR A 140 9.48 -8.19 -8.18
CA TYR A 140 9.01 -9.59 -8.34
C TYR A 140 7.62 -9.71 -9.01
N PHE A 141 6.90 -8.62 -9.31
CA PHE A 141 5.61 -8.70 -10.00
C PHE A 141 5.77 -9.38 -11.35
N ASN A 142 4.98 -10.42 -11.57
CA ASN A 142 4.88 -11.09 -12.87
C ASN A 142 4.06 -10.23 -13.86
N ASP A 143 4.05 -10.67 -15.12
CA ASP A 143 3.37 -9.94 -16.21
C ASP A 143 1.87 -9.76 -15.95
N SER A 144 1.19 -10.77 -15.37
CA SER A 144 -0.24 -10.66 -15.03
C SER A 144 -0.51 -9.57 -14.01
N GLN A 145 0.33 -9.44 -13.00
CA GLN A 145 0.21 -8.41 -11.96
C GLN A 145 0.54 -7.02 -12.50
N ARG A 146 1.55 -6.92 -13.36
CA ARG A 146 1.90 -5.67 -14.06
C ARG A 146 0.77 -5.23 -14.98
N GLN A 147 0.22 -6.15 -15.77
CA GLN A 147 -0.90 -5.86 -16.66
C GLN A 147 -2.15 -5.44 -15.87
N ALA A 148 -2.50 -6.15 -14.80
CA ALA A 148 -3.62 -5.80 -13.93
C ALA A 148 -3.47 -4.40 -13.31
N THR A 149 -2.25 -4.02 -12.91
CA THR A 149 -1.96 -2.66 -12.41
C THR A 149 -2.12 -1.62 -13.51
N LYS A 150 -1.69 -1.93 -14.74
CA LYS A 150 -1.87 -1.05 -15.90
C LYS A 150 -3.34 -0.87 -16.27
N ASP A 151 -4.11 -1.95 -16.25
CA ASP A 151 -5.56 -1.93 -16.52
C ASP A 151 -6.31 -1.13 -15.46
N ALA A 152 -6.01 -1.32 -14.18
CA ALA A 152 -6.57 -0.53 -13.10
C ALA A 152 -6.28 0.98 -13.26
N SER A 153 -5.07 1.32 -13.70
CA SER A 153 -4.67 2.71 -13.98
C SER A 153 -5.46 3.29 -15.16
N LYS A 154 -5.61 2.52 -16.23
CA LYS A 154 -6.39 2.92 -17.41
C LYS A 154 -7.87 3.15 -17.07
N ILE A 155 -8.47 2.27 -16.27
CA ILE A 155 -9.85 2.44 -15.79
C ILE A 155 -9.97 3.67 -14.87
N ALA A 156 -8.90 4.02 -14.15
CA ALA A 156 -8.84 5.25 -13.36
C ALA A 156 -8.73 6.53 -14.20
N GLY A 157 -8.51 6.42 -15.52
CA GLY A 157 -8.34 7.54 -16.44
C GLY A 157 -6.88 7.97 -16.63
N LEU A 158 -5.92 7.12 -16.23
CA LEU A 158 -4.49 7.38 -16.35
C LEU A 158 -3.87 6.54 -17.45
N GLU A 159 -3.21 7.19 -18.38
CA GLU A 159 -2.25 6.56 -19.28
C GLU A 159 -0.94 6.31 -18.53
N ILE A 160 -0.38 5.09 -18.67
CA ILE A 160 0.88 4.68 -18.04
C ILE A 160 1.94 4.50 -19.11
N PRO A 161 2.72 5.56 -19.44
CA PRO A 161 3.79 5.46 -20.42
C PRO A 161 4.90 4.50 -19.95
N ARG A 162 5.13 4.44 -18.64
CA ARG A 162 6.15 3.58 -18.05
C ARG A 162 5.73 3.06 -16.67
N MET A 163 6.02 1.79 -16.44
CA MET A 163 6.05 1.19 -15.09
C MET A 163 7.50 1.01 -14.67
N MET A 164 7.80 1.29 -13.41
CA MET A 164 9.15 1.21 -12.86
C MET A 164 9.17 0.26 -11.65
N ASN A 165 10.26 -0.49 -11.51
CA ASN A 165 10.45 -1.30 -10.31
C ASN A 165 10.71 -0.41 -9.08
N GLU A 166 10.12 -0.74 -7.94
CA GLU A 166 10.27 0.02 -6.69
C GLU A 166 11.75 0.22 -6.30
N PRO A 167 12.62 -0.81 -6.33
CA PRO A 167 14.04 -0.62 -6.04
C PRO A 167 14.74 0.31 -7.05
N THR A 168 14.41 0.23 -8.33
CA THR A 168 14.96 1.13 -9.35
C THR A 168 14.56 2.58 -9.07
N ALA A 169 13.30 2.83 -8.69
CA ALA A 169 12.83 4.16 -8.33
C ALA A 169 13.54 4.71 -7.09
N ALA A 170 13.81 3.85 -6.10
CA ALA A 170 14.55 4.22 -4.90
C ALA A 170 16.01 4.58 -5.21
N ALA A 171 16.65 3.83 -6.11
CA ALA A 171 18.02 4.13 -6.57
C ALA A 171 18.07 5.48 -7.30
N LEU A 172 17.13 5.74 -8.22
CA LEU A 172 17.01 7.01 -8.94
C LEU A 172 16.79 8.20 -7.98
N ALA A 173 15.92 8.05 -7.00
CA ALA A 173 15.63 9.10 -6.02
C ALA A 173 16.85 9.51 -5.17
N ASN A 174 17.85 8.64 -5.09
CA ASN A 174 19.13 8.91 -4.41
C ASN A 174 20.24 9.33 -5.37
N GLU A 175 19.90 9.71 -6.61
CA GLU A 175 20.85 10.18 -7.64
C GLU A 175 22.00 9.20 -7.91
N LEU A 176 21.73 7.91 -7.80
CA LEU A 176 22.75 6.88 -7.97
C LEU A 176 23.12 6.69 -9.46
N ASP A 177 22.30 7.17 -10.37
CA ASP A 177 22.55 7.25 -11.81
C ASP A 177 23.74 8.18 -12.15
N LYS A 178 24.04 9.15 -11.27
CA LYS A 178 25.14 10.10 -11.44
C LYS A 178 26.48 9.59 -10.91
N LYS A 179 26.49 8.40 -10.27
CA LYS A 179 27.70 7.79 -9.74
C LYS A 179 28.33 6.84 -10.77
N SER A 180 29.63 6.57 -10.60
CA SER A 180 30.31 5.48 -11.31
C SER A 180 29.63 4.14 -11.02
N ALA A 181 29.84 3.16 -11.90
CA ALA A 181 29.27 1.81 -11.77
C ALA A 181 29.36 1.28 -10.32
N ALA A 182 28.23 0.85 -9.78
CA ALA A 182 28.11 0.39 -8.39
C ALA A 182 27.06 -0.70 -8.24
N THR A 183 27.33 -1.65 -7.36
CA THR A 183 26.33 -2.62 -6.89
C THR A 183 25.73 -2.12 -5.58
N ILE A 184 24.41 -2.04 -5.50
CA ILE A 184 23.68 -1.42 -4.40
C ILE A 184 22.75 -2.45 -3.76
N LEU A 185 22.73 -2.48 -2.44
CA LEU A 185 21.73 -3.21 -1.66
C LEU A 185 20.60 -2.26 -1.28
N ILE A 186 19.38 -2.60 -1.69
CA ILE A 186 18.16 -1.85 -1.35
C ILE A 186 17.31 -2.71 -0.44
N ILE A 187 17.01 -2.17 0.75
CA ILE A 187 16.14 -2.82 1.73
C ILE A 187 14.85 -2.02 1.82
N ASP A 188 13.75 -2.61 1.43
CA ASP A 188 12.41 -2.04 1.50
C ASP A 188 11.59 -2.77 2.58
N LEU A 189 11.25 -2.06 3.65
CA LEU A 189 10.39 -2.54 4.71
C LEU A 189 9.02 -1.85 4.59
N GLY A 190 8.09 -2.53 3.96
CA GLY A 190 6.72 -2.06 3.77
C GLY A 190 5.78 -2.46 4.91
N GLY A 191 4.49 -2.09 4.78
CA GLY A 191 3.47 -2.38 5.78
C GLY A 191 3.20 -3.87 5.99
N ARG A 192 3.36 -4.71 4.96
CA ARG A 192 3.06 -6.15 5.01
C ARG A 192 4.17 -7.04 4.49
N ARG A 193 5.24 -6.45 3.95
CA ARG A 193 6.35 -7.21 3.37
C ARG A 193 7.68 -6.52 3.60
N ARG A 194 8.71 -7.32 3.53
CA ARG A 194 10.10 -6.90 3.42
C ARG A 194 10.66 -7.39 2.09
N GLU A 195 11.33 -6.52 1.37
CA GLU A 195 12.02 -6.85 0.13
C GLU A 195 13.47 -6.37 0.22
N VAL A 196 14.38 -7.20 -0.23
CA VAL A 196 15.81 -6.89 -0.34
C VAL A 196 16.18 -7.12 -1.80
N SER A 197 16.71 -6.10 -2.44
CA SER A 197 17.10 -6.16 -3.85
C SER A 197 18.55 -5.77 -4.01
N ILE A 198 19.27 -6.49 -4.86
CA ILE A 198 20.60 -6.12 -5.34
C ILE A 198 20.41 -5.49 -6.71
N VAL A 199 20.85 -4.24 -6.84
CA VAL A 199 20.74 -3.47 -8.09
C VAL A 199 22.12 -3.07 -8.55
N GLU A 200 22.45 -3.36 -9.79
CA GLU A 200 23.64 -2.85 -10.46
C GLU A 200 23.31 -1.56 -11.21
N VAL A 201 24.14 -0.56 -11.03
CA VAL A 201 23.97 0.76 -11.63
C VAL A 201 25.23 1.07 -12.44
N GLY A 202 25.08 1.42 -13.69
CA GLY A 202 26.20 1.83 -14.57
C GLY A 202 25.66 2.50 -15.82
N ASP A 203 26.30 3.56 -16.28
CA ASP A 203 25.98 4.27 -17.51
C ASP A 203 24.51 4.70 -17.67
N GLY A 204 23.86 5.05 -16.54
CA GLY A 204 22.43 5.41 -16.52
C GLY A 204 21.47 4.22 -16.61
N VAL A 205 21.99 2.99 -16.58
CA VAL A 205 21.20 1.74 -16.57
C VAL A 205 21.11 1.20 -15.15
N PHE A 206 19.91 0.72 -14.79
CA PHE A 206 19.63 0.06 -13.52
C PHE A 206 19.18 -1.38 -13.80
N GLU A 207 19.95 -2.35 -13.36
CA GLU A 207 19.63 -3.76 -13.51
C GLU A 207 19.36 -4.38 -12.12
N VAL A 208 18.21 -5.00 -11.95
CA VAL A 208 17.89 -5.74 -10.71
C VAL A 208 18.46 -7.15 -10.84
N ILE A 209 19.58 -7.40 -10.20
CA ILE A 209 20.33 -8.65 -10.29
C ILE A 209 19.67 -9.77 -9.47
N SER A 210 19.19 -9.42 -8.26
CA SER A 210 18.60 -10.41 -7.37
C SER A 210 17.56 -9.75 -6.46
N ILE A 211 16.52 -10.52 -6.12
CA ILE A 211 15.47 -10.13 -5.21
C ILE A 211 15.25 -11.26 -4.22
N CYS A 212 15.20 -10.91 -2.94
CA CYS A 212 14.78 -11.81 -1.88
C CYS A 212 13.81 -11.05 -0.97
N GLY A 213 12.76 -11.70 -0.50
CA GLY A 213 11.80 -11.03 0.35
C GLY A 213 10.91 -11.98 1.10
N ASP A 214 10.20 -11.44 2.06
CA ASP A 214 9.14 -12.14 2.80
C ASP A 214 7.85 -11.33 2.67
N ALA A 215 6.86 -11.93 2.03
CA ALA A 215 5.54 -11.34 1.81
C ALA A 215 4.70 -11.22 3.10
N HIS A 216 5.16 -11.85 4.18
CA HIS A 216 4.45 -11.92 5.46
C HIS A 216 5.18 -11.22 6.60
N LEU A 217 6.27 -10.51 6.31
CA LEU A 217 7.05 -9.77 7.30
C LEU A 217 7.07 -8.27 6.97
N GLY A 218 6.24 -7.51 7.68
CA GLY A 218 6.16 -6.05 7.52
C GLY A 218 5.70 -5.36 8.80
N ASP A 219 5.48 -4.05 8.75
CA ASP A 219 5.03 -3.22 9.87
C ASP A 219 3.78 -3.77 10.56
N ASP A 220 2.82 -4.32 9.80
CA ASP A 220 1.60 -4.92 10.38
C ASP A 220 1.89 -6.13 11.27
N ASN A 221 2.95 -6.91 10.98
CA ASN A 221 3.35 -8.05 11.80
C ASN A 221 3.99 -7.60 13.11
N PHE A 222 4.88 -6.59 13.06
CA PHE A 222 5.45 -5.99 14.27
C PHE A 222 4.37 -5.38 15.15
N ASN A 223 3.44 -4.62 14.55
CA ASN A 223 2.29 -4.05 15.27
C ASN A 223 1.41 -5.13 15.90
N LYS A 224 1.17 -6.25 15.22
CA LYS A 224 0.42 -7.39 15.76
C LYS A 224 1.11 -7.96 17.00
N THR A 225 2.40 -8.24 16.92
CA THR A 225 3.17 -8.77 18.05
C THR A 225 3.12 -7.84 19.27
N LEU A 226 3.24 -6.52 19.06
CA LEU A 226 3.11 -5.54 20.14
C LEU A 226 1.71 -5.54 20.76
N VAL A 227 0.67 -5.57 19.93
CA VAL A 227 -0.73 -5.63 20.40
C VAL A 227 -0.99 -6.91 21.18
N ASP A 228 -0.50 -8.05 20.70
CA ASP A 228 -0.65 -9.34 21.39
C ASP A 228 0.08 -9.34 22.74
N CYS A 229 1.27 -8.76 22.81
CA CYS A 229 2.02 -8.57 24.05
C CYS A 229 1.26 -7.68 25.05
N MET A 230 0.72 -6.55 24.59
CA MET A 230 -0.08 -5.64 25.41
C MET A 230 -1.37 -6.31 25.91
N ALA A 231 -2.09 -7.03 25.04
CA ALA A 231 -3.31 -7.75 25.40
C ALA A 231 -3.03 -8.83 26.46
N THR A 232 -1.97 -9.61 26.27
CA THR A 232 -1.57 -10.64 27.25
C THR A 232 -1.13 -10.03 28.60
N THR A 233 -0.46 -8.88 28.57
CA THR A 233 -0.07 -8.18 29.79
C THR A 233 -1.29 -7.64 30.54
N PHE A 234 -2.27 -7.11 29.81
CA PHE A 234 -3.53 -6.63 30.38
C PHE A 234 -4.36 -7.77 30.96
N GLU A 235 -4.51 -8.86 30.21
CA GLU A 235 -5.21 -10.08 30.64
C GLU A 235 -4.65 -10.61 31.96
N LYS A 236 -3.32 -10.65 32.11
CA LYS A 236 -2.68 -11.10 33.38
C LYS A 236 -2.96 -10.18 34.57
N LYS A 237 -3.23 -8.88 34.34
CA LYS A 237 -3.49 -7.92 35.41
C LYS A 237 -4.96 -7.80 35.78
N GLU A 238 -5.83 -7.83 34.78
CA GLU A 238 -7.24 -7.46 34.92
C GLU A 238 -8.19 -8.66 34.70
N ASP A 239 -7.63 -9.84 34.37
CA ASP A 239 -8.40 -11.08 34.04
C ASP A 239 -9.40 -10.87 32.89
N ILE A 240 -9.07 -9.98 31.95
CA ILE A 240 -9.90 -9.64 30.79
C ILE A 240 -9.08 -9.78 29.51
N ASP A 241 -9.49 -10.70 28.62
CA ASP A 241 -8.87 -10.82 27.30
C ASP A 241 -9.47 -9.82 26.31
N LEU A 242 -8.72 -8.79 25.98
CA LEU A 242 -9.10 -7.75 25.01
C LEU A 242 -9.21 -8.26 23.57
N ARG A 243 -8.73 -9.46 23.26
CA ARG A 243 -8.76 -10.07 21.92
C ARG A 243 -10.15 -10.58 21.54
N HIS A 244 -10.98 -10.92 22.52
CA HIS A 244 -12.35 -11.42 22.30
C HIS A 244 -13.37 -10.32 21.94
N GLY A 245 -12.97 -9.04 21.91
CA GLY A 245 -13.82 -7.93 21.50
C GLY A 245 -13.28 -7.22 20.24
N ALA A 246 -14.12 -7.06 19.22
CA ALA A 246 -13.69 -6.41 17.98
C ALA A 246 -13.23 -4.94 18.18
N GLN A 247 -13.80 -4.22 19.13
CA GLN A 247 -13.55 -2.81 19.38
C GLN A 247 -12.32 -2.50 20.26
N PRO A 248 -12.09 -3.17 21.41
CA PRO A 248 -10.90 -2.95 22.24
C PRO A 248 -9.60 -3.28 21.52
N PHE A 249 -9.55 -4.39 20.82
CA PHE A 249 -8.38 -4.84 20.07
C PHE A 249 -7.98 -3.87 18.93
N ARG A 250 -8.95 -3.25 18.28
CA ARG A 250 -8.70 -2.24 17.23
C ARG A 250 -8.17 -0.92 17.77
N ASN A 251 -8.66 -0.48 18.93
CA ASN A 251 -8.18 0.73 19.57
C ASN A 251 -6.71 0.58 20.01
N SER A 252 -6.33 -0.58 20.53
CA SER A 252 -4.94 -0.92 20.86
C SER A 252 -4.04 -0.88 19.64
N ARG A 253 -4.45 -1.47 18.51
CA ARG A 253 -3.72 -1.39 17.23
C ARG A 253 -3.54 0.04 16.73
N LYS A 254 -4.54 0.89 16.91
CA LYS A 254 -4.49 2.31 16.52
C LYS A 254 -3.52 3.11 17.37
N GLN A 255 -3.48 2.84 18.68
CA GLN A 255 -2.55 3.47 19.61
C GLN A 255 -1.10 3.04 19.36
N VAL A 256 -0.83 1.76 19.14
CA VAL A 256 0.51 1.24 18.81
C VAL A 256 1.04 1.91 17.54
N LYS A 257 0.24 1.99 16.46
CA LYS A 257 0.64 2.71 15.23
C LYS A 257 0.92 4.19 15.50
N LYS A 258 0.16 4.85 16.36
CA LYS A 258 0.37 6.26 16.70
C LYS A 258 1.63 6.48 17.54
N GLN A 259 1.96 5.56 18.44
CA GLN A 259 3.19 5.63 19.25
C GLN A 259 4.44 5.29 18.44
N GLY A 260 4.36 4.32 17.52
CA GLY A 260 5.46 4.00 16.60
C GLY A 260 5.85 5.16 15.67
N LEU A 261 4.87 5.97 15.25
CA LEU A 261 5.10 7.18 14.45
C LEU A 261 5.70 8.36 15.26
N ASN A 262 5.52 8.36 16.58
CA ASN A 262 6.02 9.39 17.49
C ASN A 262 7.32 8.97 18.21
N SER A 263 7.90 7.83 17.88
CA SER A 263 9.21 7.43 18.42
C SER A 263 10.28 8.43 17.94
N PRO A 264 11.07 9.02 18.85
CA PRO A 264 12.12 9.94 18.44
C PRO A 264 13.12 9.22 17.55
N HIS A 265 13.60 9.92 16.53
CA HIS A 265 14.56 9.44 15.54
C HIS A 265 15.65 8.55 16.15
N PRO A 266 16.05 7.47 15.48
CA PRO A 266 17.17 6.66 15.96
C PRO A 266 18.39 7.56 16.07
N ARG A 267 19.00 7.57 17.25
CA ARG A 267 20.30 8.20 17.47
C ARG A 267 21.26 7.63 16.42
N LYS A 268 21.90 8.50 15.65
CA LYS A 268 23.03 8.12 14.80
C LYS A 268 24.01 7.34 15.65
N MET A 269 24.15 6.05 15.39
CA MET A 269 25.31 5.32 15.90
C MET A 269 26.53 5.89 15.17
N LYS A 270 27.49 6.32 15.98
CA LYS A 270 28.83 6.72 15.51
C LYS A 270 29.59 5.49 15.05
#